data_636809eb01e820d1948e43882d1fe709
#
_entry.id   636809eb01e820d1948e43882d1fe709
#
_cell.length_a   1.000
_cell.length_b   1.000
_cell.length_c   1.000
_cell.angle_alpha   90.00
_cell.angle_beta   90.00
_cell.angle_gamma   90.00
#
_symmetry.space_group_name_H-M   'P 1'
#
loop_
_entity.id
_entity.type
_entity.pdbx_description
1 polymer ?
#
loop_
_entity_poly.entity_id
_entity_poly.type
_entity_poly.pdbx_seq_one_letter_code
_entity_poly.pdbx_strand_id
1 'polypeptide(L)'
;HAMSHQFTEEQVRGVVHALDSAGVQVIEVSHGDGLGGSSFNYGFSKVEEMKLISAAVEEATQAKIAILMLPGLGTLHDLKNAHAAGASVARIATHCTEADVSIQHFGAARGLGMETVGFLMLSHKASPEKLAQQARIMVDAGAQCVYVVDSAGALVLSDACGLSDLINVDL
;
A
#
# COMPACT_ATOMS: atom_id res chain seq x y z
N HIS A 1 -2.75 8.36 -10.76
CA HIS A 1 -2.70 8.32 -12.23
C HIS A 1 -3.53 9.42 -12.89
N ALA A 2 -4.76 9.69 -12.44
CA ALA A 2 -5.64 10.70 -13.05
C ALA A 2 -5.03 12.13 -13.10
N MET A 3 -4.18 12.46 -12.14
CA MET A 3 -3.45 13.75 -12.09
C MET A 3 -2.05 13.66 -12.71
N SER A 4 -1.73 12.57 -13.40
CA SER A 4 -0.40 12.32 -14.00
C SER A 4 0.75 12.57 -13.03
N HIS A 5 0.57 12.26 -11.75
CA HIS A 5 1.53 12.47 -10.65
C HIS A 5 1.94 13.94 -10.43
N GLN A 6 1.13 14.90 -10.88
CA GLN A 6 1.44 16.34 -10.82
C GLN A 6 0.86 17.03 -9.58
N PHE A 7 0.81 16.36 -8.44
CA PHE A 7 0.38 16.95 -7.18
C PHE A 7 1.38 17.98 -6.65
N THR A 8 0.85 19.05 -6.07
CA THR A 8 1.61 20.01 -5.26
C THR A 8 1.44 19.70 -3.78
N GLU A 9 2.34 20.22 -2.93
CA GLU A 9 2.20 20.11 -1.47
C GLU A 9 0.88 20.69 -0.98
N GLU A 10 0.45 21.84 -1.52
CA GLU A 10 -0.81 22.47 -1.16
C GLU A 10 -2.02 21.58 -1.47
N GLN A 11 -2.01 20.91 -2.64
CA GLN A 11 -3.08 19.96 -2.99
C GLN A 11 -3.10 18.77 -2.06
N VAL A 12 -1.93 18.21 -1.72
CA VAL A 12 -1.82 17.09 -0.76
C VAL A 12 -2.36 17.53 0.60
N ARG A 13 -1.94 18.67 1.13
CA ARG A 13 -2.45 19.22 2.40
C ARG A 13 -3.97 19.38 2.37
N GLY A 14 -4.51 19.99 1.33
CA GLY A 14 -5.97 20.19 1.21
C GLY A 14 -6.76 18.89 1.20
N VAL A 15 -6.27 17.86 0.49
CA VAL A 15 -6.92 16.54 0.46
C VAL A 15 -6.79 15.84 1.83
N VAL A 16 -5.60 15.85 2.44
CA VAL A 16 -5.38 15.25 3.77
C VAL A 16 -6.25 15.91 4.81
N HIS A 17 -6.31 17.25 4.84
CA HIS A 17 -7.18 17.99 5.75
C HIS A 17 -8.65 17.57 5.62
N ALA A 18 -9.15 17.49 4.39
CA ALA A 18 -10.54 17.10 4.16
C ALA A 18 -10.83 15.66 4.59
N LEU A 19 -9.94 14.72 4.29
CA LEU A 19 -10.09 13.31 4.65
C LEU A 19 -9.96 13.10 6.17
N ASP A 20 -8.98 13.72 6.82
CA ASP A 20 -8.77 13.66 8.27
C ASP A 20 -9.98 14.23 9.01
N SER A 21 -10.49 15.40 8.57
CA SER A 21 -11.70 16.02 9.12
C SER A 21 -12.96 15.16 8.93
N ALA A 22 -13.01 14.36 7.85
CA ALA A 22 -14.08 13.40 7.61
C ALA A 22 -13.94 12.08 8.42
N GLY A 23 -12.88 11.93 9.22
CA GLY A 23 -12.64 10.78 10.08
C GLY A 23 -12.01 9.57 9.36
N VAL A 24 -11.37 9.78 8.20
CA VAL A 24 -10.60 8.73 7.52
C VAL A 24 -9.37 8.40 8.36
N GLN A 25 -9.26 7.14 8.76
CA GLN A 25 -8.22 6.71 9.71
C GLN A 25 -6.84 6.51 9.09
N VAL A 26 -6.78 6.17 7.80
CA VAL A 26 -5.53 5.92 7.08
C VAL A 26 -5.59 6.59 5.72
N ILE A 27 -4.62 7.45 5.42
CA ILE A 27 -4.51 8.18 4.16
C ILE A 27 -3.21 7.77 3.49
N GLU A 28 -3.29 7.22 2.27
CA GLU A 28 -2.11 6.81 1.52
C GLU A 28 -1.58 7.96 0.67
N VAL A 29 -0.28 8.24 0.81
CA VAL A 29 0.43 9.27 0.06
C VAL A 29 1.73 8.69 -0.47
N SER A 30 1.77 8.44 -1.76
CA SER A 30 2.96 8.00 -2.50
C SER A 30 2.71 8.24 -4.00
N HIS A 31 3.71 7.98 -4.83
CA HIS A 31 3.48 7.86 -6.28
C HIS A 31 2.41 6.80 -6.55
N GLY A 32 1.61 6.96 -7.62
CA GLY A 32 0.54 6.01 -7.95
C GLY A 32 1.01 4.57 -8.17
N ASP A 33 2.28 4.41 -8.55
CA ASP A 33 2.95 3.10 -8.68
C ASP A 33 3.75 2.71 -7.42
N GLY A 34 3.61 3.47 -6.33
CA GLY A 34 4.31 3.24 -5.07
C GLY A 34 5.62 4.00 -4.93
N LEU A 35 6.28 3.80 -3.80
CA LEU A 35 7.58 4.41 -3.48
C LEU A 35 8.61 4.16 -4.57
N GLY A 36 9.33 5.23 -4.95
CA GLY A 36 10.33 5.17 -6.01
C GLY A 36 9.74 5.12 -7.43
N GLY A 37 8.43 5.24 -7.58
CA GLY A 37 7.73 5.18 -8.86
C GLY A 37 7.99 6.37 -9.79
N SER A 38 8.42 7.52 -9.24
CA SER A 38 8.71 8.72 -10.03
C SER A 38 9.87 8.49 -10.99
N SER A 39 9.57 8.16 -12.24
CA SER A 39 10.55 7.72 -13.22
C SER A 39 10.08 7.95 -14.66
N PHE A 40 10.98 7.72 -15.62
CA PHE A 40 10.64 7.76 -17.05
C PHE A 40 9.56 6.73 -17.43
N ASN A 41 9.57 5.56 -16.80
CA ASN A 41 8.63 4.48 -17.12
C ASN A 41 7.22 4.74 -16.58
N TYR A 42 7.11 5.33 -15.38
CA TYR A 42 5.84 5.45 -14.65
C TYR A 42 5.34 6.91 -14.56
N GLY A 43 6.12 7.84 -15.07
CA GLY A 43 5.83 9.27 -14.99
C GLY A 43 6.55 9.94 -13.81
N PHE A 44 7.06 11.15 -14.06
CA PHE A 44 7.72 11.92 -13.02
C PHE A 44 6.70 12.67 -12.17
N SER A 45 6.89 12.61 -10.85
CA SER A 45 6.18 13.49 -9.93
C SER A 45 6.66 14.92 -10.05
N LYS A 46 5.74 15.88 -9.91
CA LYS A 46 6.06 17.32 -9.92
C LYS A 46 6.88 17.74 -8.70
N VAL A 47 6.58 17.15 -7.56
CA VAL A 47 7.22 17.39 -6.26
C VAL A 47 7.87 16.10 -5.80
N GLU A 48 9.01 16.21 -5.16
CA GLU A 48 9.71 15.07 -4.56
C GLU A 48 8.79 14.32 -3.57
N GLU A 49 8.77 13.00 -3.64
CA GLU A 49 7.83 12.15 -2.92
C GLU A 49 7.92 12.34 -1.40
N MET A 50 9.13 12.42 -0.84
CA MET A 50 9.31 12.62 0.60
C MET A 50 8.74 13.96 1.09
N LYS A 51 8.75 15.00 0.26
CA LYS A 51 8.12 16.28 0.58
C LYS A 51 6.60 16.17 0.64
N LEU A 52 6.00 15.42 -0.28
CA LEU A 52 4.55 15.18 -0.27
C LEU A 52 4.13 14.35 0.96
N ILE A 53 4.93 13.35 1.34
CA ILE A 53 4.70 12.55 2.55
C ILE A 53 4.82 13.43 3.80
N SER A 54 5.88 14.23 3.92
CA SER A 54 6.04 15.16 5.06
C SER A 54 4.89 16.17 5.15
N ALA A 55 4.47 16.74 4.01
CA ALA A 55 3.33 17.66 3.98
C ALA A 55 2.03 17.00 4.45
N ALA A 56 1.81 15.73 4.09
CA ALA A 56 0.67 14.97 4.56
C ALA A 56 0.73 14.69 6.05
N VAL A 57 1.89 14.31 6.58
CA VAL A 57 2.11 14.04 8.01
C VAL A 57 1.90 15.29 8.85
N GLU A 58 2.40 16.44 8.40
CA GLU A 58 2.24 17.73 9.10
C GLU A 58 0.77 18.17 9.15
N GLU A 59 -0.02 17.82 8.12
CA GLU A 59 -1.43 18.21 8.04
C GLU A 59 -2.37 17.27 8.79
N ALA A 60 -2.06 15.97 8.82
CA ALA A 60 -2.89 14.98 9.50
C ALA A 60 -2.85 15.16 11.02
N THR A 61 -4.02 15.18 11.65
CA THR A 61 -4.17 15.32 13.12
C THR A 61 -4.56 14.01 13.79
N GLN A 62 -5.29 13.14 13.10
CA GLN A 62 -5.80 11.86 13.59
C GLN A 62 -5.45 10.70 12.66
N ALA A 63 -5.46 10.96 11.35
CA ALA A 63 -5.18 9.93 10.35
C ALA A 63 -3.71 9.51 10.37
N LYS A 64 -3.47 8.22 10.15
CA LYS A 64 -2.14 7.67 9.89
C LYS A 64 -1.81 7.86 8.41
N ILE A 65 -0.57 8.26 8.13
CA ILE A 65 -0.10 8.35 6.74
C ILE A 65 0.52 7.02 6.32
N ALA A 66 -0.02 6.47 5.25
CA ALA A 66 0.41 5.23 4.63
C ALA A 66 1.17 5.47 3.33
N ILE A 67 2.03 4.52 2.99
CA ILE A 67 2.72 4.47 1.69
C ILE A 67 2.48 3.14 1.02
N LEU A 68 2.45 3.16 -0.32
CA LEU A 68 2.45 1.96 -1.13
C LEU A 68 3.89 1.55 -1.46
N MET A 69 4.18 0.26 -1.30
CA MET A 69 5.48 -0.32 -1.62
C MET A 69 5.31 -1.54 -2.52
N LEU A 70 5.90 -1.48 -3.72
CA LEU A 70 5.98 -2.63 -4.61
C LEU A 70 7.41 -3.18 -4.58
N PRO A 71 7.63 -4.44 -4.16
CA PRO A 71 8.89 -5.13 -4.31
C PRO A 71 9.39 -5.06 -5.77
N GLY A 72 10.65 -4.67 -5.96
CA GLY A 72 11.24 -4.49 -7.28
C GLY A 72 11.12 -3.07 -7.85
N LEU A 73 10.25 -2.20 -7.32
CA LEU A 73 10.16 -0.79 -7.66
C LEU A 73 10.71 0.08 -6.52
N GLY A 74 10.08 0.06 -5.36
CA GLY A 74 10.58 0.72 -4.17
C GLY A 74 11.70 -0.08 -3.51
N THR A 75 12.68 0.61 -2.96
CA THR A 75 13.81 0.01 -2.23
C THR A 75 13.60 0.07 -0.72
N LEU A 76 14.36 -0.72 0.04
CA LEU A 76 14.36 -0.58 1.51
C LEU A 76 14.89 0.78 1.97
N HIS A 77 15.66 1.48 1.12
CA HIS A 77 16.09 2.85 1.38
C HIS A 77 14.91 3.82 1.28
N ASP A 78 14.07 3.69 0.24
CA ASP A 78 12.86 4.51 0.07
C ASP A 78 11.90 4.29 1.25
N LEU A 79 11.74 3.06 1.70
CA LEU A 79 10.92 2.73 2.88
C LEU A 79 11.44 3.44 4.15
N LYS A 80 12.76 3.42 4.39
CA LYS A 80 13.38 4.13 5.52
C LYS A 80 13.19 5.63 5.43
N ASN A 81 13.32 6.20 4.22
CA ASN A 81 13.12 7.64 4.00
C ASN A 81 11.65 8.03 4.23
N ALA A 82 10.69 7.24 3.74
CA ALA A 82 9.28 7.48 3.96
C ALA A 82 8.92 7.41 5.47
N HIS A 83 9.47 6.43 6.19
CA HIS A 83 9.31 6.35 7.64
C HIS A 83 9.93 7.58 8.35
N ALA A 84 11.13 8.00 7.95
CA ALA A 84 11.77 9.20 8.49
C ALA A 84 10.97 10.48 8.17
N ALA A 85 10.24 10.52 7.06
CA ALA A 85 9.31 11.58 6.71
C ALA A 85 7.99 11.52 7.51
N GLY A 86 7.78 10.48 8.35
CA GLY A 86 6.66 10.34 9.25
C GLY A 86 5.57 9.34 8.81
N ALA A 87 5.74 8.66 7.69
CA ALA A 87 4.82 7.58 7.31
C ALA A 87 4.84 6.45 8.36
N SER A 88 3.67 6.00 8.79
CA SER A 88 3.52 5.02 9.87
C SER A 88 2.90 3.70 9.44
N VAL A 89 2.38 3.62 8.22
CA VAL A 89 1.78 2.42 7.64
C VAL A 89 2.45 2.09 6.31
N ALA A 90 2.91 0.86 6.14
CA ALA A 90 3.45 0.35 4.89
C ALA A 90 2.47 -0.67 4.26
N ARG A 91 1.94 -0.34 3.10
CA ARG A 91 1.09 -1.22 2.31
C ARG A 91 1.94 -1.88 1.22
N ILE A 92 2.27 -3.16 1.40
CA ILE A 92 3.21 -3.91 0.56
C ILE A 92 2.42 -4.76 -0.42
N ALA A 93 2.55 -4.45 -1.70
CA ALA A 93 1.76 -5.04 -2.78
C ALA A 93 2.59 -5.99 -3.65
N THR A 94 2.02 -7.17 -3.95
CA THR A 94 2.59 -8.15 -4.87
C THR A 94 1.53 -8.64 -5.85
N HIS A 95 1.95 -9.30 -6.91
CA HIS A 95 1.04 -10.14 -7.68
C HIS A 95 0.45 -11.24 -6.77
N CYS A 96 -0.79 -11.63 -7.03
CA CYS A 96 -1.54 -12.56 -6.19
C CYS A 96 -0.93 -13.98 -6.09
N THR A 97 0.13 -14.28 -6.81
CA THR A 97 0.87 -15.55 -6.78
C THR A 97 2.32 -15.44 -6.30
N GLU A 98 2.75 -14.23 -5.88
CA GLU A 98 4.17 -13.90 -5.62
C GLU A 98 4.35 -13.22 -4.26
N ALA A 99 3.59 -13.63 -3.24
CA ALA A 99 3.66 -13.02 -1.92
C ALA A 99 5.05 -13.18 -1.25
N ASP A 100 5.80 -14.20 -1.61
CA ASP A 100 7.13 -14.51 -1.07
C ASP A 100 8.15 -13.39 -1.33
N VAL A 101 8.03 -12.64 -2.43
CA VAL A 101 8.94 -11.51 -2.72
C VAL A 101 8.80 -10.35 -1.73
N SER A 102 7.71 -10.31 -0.95
CA SER A 102 7.44 -9.26 0.03
C SER A 102 8.03 -9.51 1.43
N ILE A 103 8.51 -10.72 1.73
CA ILE A 103 8.93 -11.14 3.08
C ILE A 103 9.94 -10.18 3.69
N GLN A 104 10.99 -9.82 2.94
CA GLN A 104 12.01 -8.89 3.42
C GLN A 104 11.47 -7.48 3.68
N HIS A 105 10.44 -7.06 2.92
CA HIS A 105 9.84 -5.73 3.03
C HIS A 105 8.97 -5.63 4.28
N PHE A 106 8.20 -6.69 4.59
CA PHE A 106 7.47 -6.79 5.86
C PHE A 106 8.43 -6.75 7.05
N GLY A 107 9.50 -7.57 7.02
CA GLY A 107 10.52 -7.57 8.07
C GLY A 107 11.15 -6.19 8.29
N ALA A 108 11.47 -5.48 7.21
CA ALA A 108 12.03 -4.13 7.27
C ALA A 108 11.03 -3.11 7.85
N ALA A 109 9.79 -3.09 7.36
CA ALA A 109 8.75 -2.19 7.86
C ALA A 109 8.42 -2.43 9.34
N ARG A 110 8.30 -3.70 9.74
CA ARG A 110 8.10 -4.07 11.16
C ARG A 110 9.29 -3.66 12.03
N GLY A 111 10.51 -3.83 11.52
CA GLY A 111 11.74 -3.40 12.20
C GLY A 111 11.82 -1.88 12.43
N LEU A 112 11.15 -1.09 11.60
CA LEU A 112 10.97 0.36 11.75
C LEU A 112 9.79 0.73 12.67
N GLY A 113 8.99 -0.25 13.13
CA GLY A 113 7.80 0.00 13.94
C GLY A 113 6.57 0.42 13.14
N MET A 114 6.59 0.30 11.82
CA MET A 114 5.43 0.62 10.98
C MET A 114 4.34 -0.44 11.10
N GLU A 115 3.09 -0.03 10.96
CA GLU A 115 2.00 -0.96 10.67
C GLU A 115 2.14 -1.49 9.25
N THR A 116 1.78 -2.76 9.04
CA THR A 116 2.02 -3.44 7.79
C THR A 116 0.75 -4.07 7.23
N VAL A 117 0.49 -3.80 5.96
CA VAL A 117 -0.66 -4.30 5.23
C VAL A 117 -0.17 -5.04 3.98
N GLY A 118 -0.59 -6.28 3.82
CA GLY A 118 -0.38 -7.06 2.61
C GLY A 118 -1.44 -6.72 1.55
N PHE A 119 -1.03 -6.75 0.30
CA PHE A 119 -1.91 -6.38 -0.82
C PHE A 119 -1.68 -7.33 -1.99
N LEU A 120 -2.59 -8.27 -2.20
CA LEU A 120 -2.56 -9.24 -3.30
C LEU A 120 -3.27 -8.64 -4.52
N MET A 121 -2.49 -8.20 -5.51
CA MET A 121 -3.01 -7.62 -6.74
C MET A 121 -3.53 -8.68 -7.72
N LEU A 122 -4.48 -8.29 -8.59
CA LEU A 122 -5.02 -9.14 -9.67
C LEU A 122 -5.59 -10.47 -9.15
N SER A 123 -6.27 -10.46 -8.02
CA SER A 123 -6.73 -11.66 -7.34
C SER A 123 -7.69 -12.53 -8.15
N HIS A 124 -8.37 -11.96 -9.16
CA HIS A 124 -9.18 -12.72 -10.11
C HIS A 124 -8.39 -13.77 -10.94
N LYS A 125 -7.04 -13.72 -10.91
CA LYS A 125 -6.17 -14.65 -11.63
C LYS A 125 -5.76 -15.89 -10.84
N ALA A 126 -6.18 -16.01 -9.58
CA ALA A 126 -5.82 -17.12 -8.71
C ALA A 126 -7.07 -17.72 -8.07
N SER A 127 -7.01 -19.02 -7.75
CA SER A 127 -8.10 -19.65 -7.01
C SER A 127 -8.13 -19.16 -5.55
N PRO A 128 -9.27 -19.25 -4.87
CA PRO A 128 -9.41 -18.88 -3.45
C PRO A 128 -8.36 -19.56 -2.56
N GLU A 129 -8.09 -20.86 -2.77
CA GLU A 129 -7.12 -21.62 -2.00
C GLU A 129 -5.69 -21.09 -2.23
N LYS A 130 -5.37 -20.72 -3.47
CA LYS A 130 -4.07 -20.10 -3.79
C LYS A 130 -3.94 -18.75 -3.12
N LEU A 131 -4.98 -17.94 -3.12
CA LEU A 131 -5.00 -16.63 -2.44
C LEU A 131 -4.82 -16.78 -0.93
N ALA A 132 -5.50 -17.74 -0.30
CA ALA A 132 -5.32 -18.03 1.12
C ALA A 132 -3.88 -18.45 1.45
N GLN A 133 -3.24 -19.28 0.61
CA GLN A 133 -1.83 -19.61 0.76
C GLN A 133 -0.91 -18.38 0.67
N GLN A 134 -1.17 -17.50 -0.29
CA GLN A 134 -0.37 -16.27 -0.45
C GLN A 134 -0.60 -15.28 0.69
N ALA A 135 -1.84 -15.16 1.17
CA ALA A 135 -2.16 -14.34 2.34
C ALA A 135 -1.42 -14.87 3.59
N ARG A 136 -1.36 -16.19 3.79
CA ARG A 136 -0.61 -16.80 4.89
C ARG A 136 0.89 -16.45 4.84
N ILE A 137 1.51 -16.47 3.66
CA ILE A 137 2.91 -16.04 3.51
C ILE A 137 3.12 -14.60 3.99
N MET A 138 2.19 -13.69 3.64
CA MET A 138 2.28 -12.29 4.09
C MET A 138 2.08 -12.15 5.61
N VAL A 139 1.13 -12.89 6.19
CA VAL A 139 0.88 -12.89 7.65
C VAL A 139 2.08 -13.42 8.40
N ASP A 140 2.65 -14.54 7.97
CA ASP A 140 3.84 -15.14 8.58
C ASP A 140 5.06 -14.22 8.47
N ALA A 141 5.12 -13.38 7.43
CA ALA A 141 6.15 -12.35 7.26
C ALA A 141 5.91 -11.09 8.12
N GLY A 142 4.74 -10.95 8.75
CA GLY A 142 4.43 -9.84 9.65
C GLY A 142 3.35 -8.88 9.16
N ALA A 143 2.57 -9.23 8.13
CA ALA A 143 1.39 -8.45 7.76
C ALA A 143 0.33 -8.52 8.87
N GLN A 144 -0.20 -7.37 9.27
CA GLN A 144 -1.24 -7.24 10.28
C GLN A 144 -2.65 -7.23 9.66
N CYS A 145 -2.72 -6.98 8.37
CA CYS A 145 -3.92 -7.05 7.55
C CYS A 145 -3.51 -7.49 6.15
N VAL A 146 -4.37 -8.21 5.44
CA VAL A 146 -4.15 -8.56 4.03
C VAL A 146 -5.38 -8.21 3.20
N TYR A 147 -5.16 -7.48 2.11
CA TYR A 147 -6.19 -7.17 1.11
C TYR A 147 -6.08 -8.11 -0.08
N VAL A 148 -7.20 -8.71 -0.44
CA VAL A 148 -7.39 -9.41 -1.71
C VAL A 148 -8.08 -8.45 -2.67
N VAL A 149 -7.40 -8.10 -3.77
CA VAL A 149 -7.79 -6.97 -4.59
C VAL A 149 -8.17 -7.37 -6.01
N ASP A 150 -9.36 -7.01 -6.42
CA ASP A 150 -9.82 -7.10 -7.80
C ASP A 150 -9.32 -5.91 -8.62
N SER A 151 -8.05 -5.90 -8.97
CA SER A 151 -7.41 -4.80 -9.71
C SER A 151 -7.99 -4.57 -11.12
N ALA A 152 -8.70 -5.55 -11.67
CA ALA A 152 -9.27 -5.48 -13.01
C ALA A 152 -10.80 -5.27 -13.03
N GLY A 153 -11.47 -5.34 -11.87
CA GLY A 153 -12.92 -5.33 -11.81
C GLY A 153 -13.55 -6.55 -12.49
N ALA A 154 -12.88 -7.72 -12.40
CA ALA A 154 -13.25 -8.94 -13.11
C ALA A 154 -13.99 -9.97 -12.25
N LEU A 155 -13.97 -9.81 -10.91
CA LEU A 155 -14.68 -10.69 -9.99
C LEU A 155 -16.20 -10.45 -10.05
N VAL A 156 -16.96 -11.53 -10.06
CA VAL A 156 -18.41 -11.48 -9.83
C VAL A 156 -18.72 -11.76 -8.35
N LEU A 157 -19.94 -11.45 -7.91
CA LEU A 157 -20.32 -11.58 -6.50
C LEU A 157 -20.11 -12.99 -5.94
N SER A 158 -20.36 -14.03 -6.73
CA SER A 158 -20.11 -15.42 -6.32
C SER A 158 -18.64 -15.69 -6.00
N ASP A 159 -17.72 -15.12 -6.79
CA ASP A 159 -16.29 -15.26 -6.57
C ASP A 159 -15.86 -14.54 -5.29
N ALA A 160 -16.38 -13.32 -5.09
CA ALA A 160 -16.11 -12.54 -3.89
C ALA A 160 -16.59 -13.24 -2.60
N CYS A 161 -17.78 -13.88 -2.63
CA CYS A 161 -18.27 -14.67 -1.50
C CYS A 161 -17.36 -15.87 -1.20
N GLY A 162 -16.96 -16.63 -2.22
CA GLY A 162 -16.04 -17.76 -2.06
C GLY A 162 -14.66 -17.36 -1.50
N LEU A 163 -14.19 -16.17 -1.85
CA LEU A 163 -12.95 -15.61 -1.29
C LEU A 163 -13.09 -15.27 0.19
N SER A 164 -14.21 -14.67 0.60
CA SER A 164 -14.46 -14.29 2.00
C SER A 164 -14.52 -15.50 2.92
N ASP A 165 -15.13 -16.59 2.48
CA ASP A 165 -15.30 -17.81 3.28
C ASP A 165 -13.95 -18.50 3.57
N LEU A 166 -13.01 -18.46 2.63
CA LEU A 166 -11.70 -19.11 2.80
C LEU A 166 -10.68 -18.24 3.55
N ILE A 167 -10.73 -16.92 3.38
CA ILE A 167 -9.78 -16.02 4.06
C ILE A 167 -10.12 -15.87 5.55
N ASN A 168 -11.39 -15.95 5.93
CA ASN A 168 -11.82 -15.83 7.34
C ASN A 168 -11.56 -17.09 8.19
N VAL A 169 -11.29 -18.24 7.59
CA VAL A 169 -11.14 -19.51 8.33
C VAL A 169 -9.69 -19.79 8.72
N ASP A 170 -8.69 -19.22 8.02
CA ASP A 170 -7.28 -19.63 8.13
C ASP A 170 -6.28 -18.51 8.52
N LEU A 171 -6.75 -17.30 8.81
CA LEU A 171 -5.94 -16.19 9.31
C LEU A 171 -6.19 -15.94 10.80
#